data_a5e348af494751556aaacaed107d0cdb
#
_entry.id   a5e348af494751556aaacaed107d0cdb
#
_cell.length_a   1.000
_cell.length_b   1.000
_cell.length_c   1.000
_cell.angle_alpha   90.00
_cell.angle_beta   90.00
_cell.angle_gamma   90.00
#
_symmetry.space_group_name_H-M   'P 1'
#
loop_
_entity.id
_entity.type
_entity.pdbx_description
1 polymer ?
#
loop_
_entity_poly.entity_id
_entity_poly.type
_entity_poly.pdbx_seq_one_letter_code
_entity_poly.pdbx_strand_id
1 'polypeptide(L)'
;IAFHDVAPPFPPQEDWRGWLRGLFERYRQSLQKHPNIAPLLGAQLVSNSGINPLLVEQILAALKAAGFEAPRIVDAYNAVVAAMIGYVTLELAPMPDDDPVDWAAELEDRVRALPAEDYPLLVEHLDLLSNKAFIVRWQSGRVNPLTGGFELYVDMVIAGLEGILSRRKDGAAA
;
A
#
# COMPACT_ATOMS: atom_id res chain seq x y z
N ILE A 1 19.04 -3.60 -2.45
CA ILE A 1 18.98 -5.08 -2.56
C ILE A 1 17.52 -5.57 -2.53
N ALA A 2 16.60 -4.96 -1.77
CA ALA A 2 15.23 -5.44 -1.62
C ALA A 2 14.31 -5.28 -2.85
N PHE A 3 14.72 -4.55 -3.89
CA PHE A 3 13.87 -4.16 -5.03
C PHE A 3 14.31 -4.71 -6.39
N HIS A 4 15.31 -5.60 -6.46
CA HIS A 4 15.80 -6.11 -7.73
C HIS A 4 14.79 -7.02 -8.48
N ASP A 5 13.91 -7.71 -7.74
CA ASP A 5 13.01 -8.72 -8.30
C ASP A 5 11.51 -8.45 -8.06
N VAL A 6 11.13 -7.19 -7.79
CA VAL A 6 9.71 -6.87 -7.54
C VAL A 6 8.89 -6.71 -8.81
N ALA A 7 9.52 -6.44 -9.96
CA ALA A 7 8.81 -6.36 -11.22
C ALA A 7 8.26 -7.73 -11.64
N PRO A 8 7.00 -7.82 -12.11
CA PRO A 8 6.47 -9.04 -12.71
C PRO A 8 7.29 -9.52 -13.90
N PRO A 9 7.35 -10.84 -14.16
CA PRO A 9 8.22 -11.42 -15.21
C PRO A 9 7.65 -11.34 -16.62
N PHE A 10 6.60 -10.55 -16.85
CA PHE A 10 5.98 -10.33 -18.16
C PHE A 10 5.92 -8.84 -18.50
N PRO A 11 5.87 -8.48 -19.80
CA PRO A 11 5.84 -7.09 -20.22
C PRO A 11 4.56 -6.37 -19.73
N PRO A 12 4.67 -5.15 -19.18
CA PRO A 12 3.52 -4.40 -18.68
C PRO A 12 2.52 -3.99 -19.79
N GLN A 13 2.93 -4.02 -21.07
CA GLN A 13 2.09 -3.67 -22.21
C GLN A 13 1.04 -4.73 -22.54
N GLU A 14 1.25 -5.98 -22.16
CA GLU A 14 0.31 -7.09 -22.40
C GLU A 14 -0.92 -6.99 -21.48
N ASP A 15 -0.69 -6.73 -20.20
CA ASP A 15 -1.71 -6.53 -19.18
C ASP A 15 -1.20 -5.59 -18.10
N TRP A 16 -1.41 -4.28 -18.29
CA TRP A 16 -0.95 -3.28 -17.32
C TRP A 16 -1.63 -3.41 -15.94
N ARG A 17 -2.89 -3.91 -15.89
CA ARG A 17 -3.62 -4.11 -14.62
C ARG A 17 -3.01 -5.26 -13.82
N GLY A 18 -2.88 -6.40 -14.45
CA GLY A 18 -2.25 -7.58 -13.85
C GLY A 18 -0.80 -7.31 -13.51
N TRP A 19 -0.09 -6.52 -14.33
CA TRP A 19 1.28 -6.11 -14.07
C TRP A 19 1.38 -5.24 -12.81
N LEU A 20 0.56 -4.21 -12.66
CA LEU A 20 0.53 -3.37 -11.46
C LEU A 20 0.14 -4.18 -10.22
N ARG A 21 -0.86 -5.04 -10.31
CA ARG A 21 -1.26 -5.94 -9.22
C ARG A 21 -0.09 -6.82 -8.78
N GLY A 22 0.57 -7.46 -9.73
CA GLY A 22 1.76 -8.28 -9.47
C GLY A 22 2.92 -7.48 -8.87
N LEU A 23 3.14 -6.24 -9.30
CA LEU A 23 4.14 -5.34 -8.73
C LEU A 23 3.86 -5.06 -7.25
N PHE A 24 2.63 -4.67 -6.90
CA PHE A 24 2.23 -4.39 -5.51
C PHE A 24 2.43 -5.62 -4.62
N GLU A 25 1.99 -6.79 -5.09
CA GLU A 25 2.10 -8.03 -4.34
C GLU A 25 3.55 -8.46 -4.13
N ARG A 26 4.37 -8.46 -5.17
CA ARG A 26 5.80 -8.81 -5.09
C ARG A 26 6.57 -7.83 -4.20
N TYR A 27 6.24 -6.54 -4.26
CA TYR A 27 6.78 -5.53 -3.37
C TYR A 27 6.45 -5.85 -1.90
N ARG A 28 5.17 -6.11 -1.59
CA ARG A 28 4.73 -6.50 -0.25
C ARG A 28 5.43 -7.76 0.25
N GLN A 29 5.49 -8.82 -0.57
CA GLN A 29 6.17 -10.06 -0.24
C GLN A 29 7.68 -9.87 0.03
N SER A 30 8.33 -9.01 -0.74
CA SER A 30 9.75 -8.67 -0.53
C SER A 30 9.97 -8.02 0.84
N LEU A 31 9.10 -7.07 1.23
CA LEU A 31 9.20 -6.40 2.52
C LEU A 31 8.77 -7.27 3.70
N GLN A 32 7.82 -8.18 3.51
CA GLN A 32 7.47 -9.16 4.55
C GLN A 32 8.65 -10.08 4.91
N LYS A 33 9.55 -10.35 3.94
CA LYS A 33 10.81 -11.08 4.18
C LYS A 33 11.85 -10.22 4.90
N HIS A 34 11.78 -8.89 4.75
CA HIS A 34 12.75 -7.93 5.29
C HIS A 34 12.05 -6.75 5.98
N PRO A 35 11.19 -6.99 6.99
CA PRO A 35 10.28 -5.97 7.51
C PRO A 35 10.97 -4.80 8.21
N ASN A 36 12.20 -4.97 8.68
CA ASN A 36 13.01 -3.89 9.28
C ASN A 36 13.43 -2.82 8.25
N ILE A 37 13.28 -3.10 6.94
CA ILE A 37 13.58 -2.14 5.88
C ILE A 37 12.39 -1.20 5.63
N ALA A 38 11.16 -1.64 5.91
CA ALA A 38 9.95 -0.88 5.63
C ALA A 38 9.97 0.58 6.19
N PRO A 39 10.37 0.84 7.45
CA PRO A 39 10.45 2.20 7.98
C PRO A 39 11.48 3.09 7.29
N LEU A 40 12.52 2.49 6.70
CA LEU A 40 13.63 3.22 6.09
C LEU A 40 13.32 3.68 4.66
N LEU A 41 12.32 3.08 4.00
CA LEU A 41 12.04 3.32 2.60
C LEU A 41 11.57 4.74 2.31
N GLY A 42 10.72 5.31 3.14
CA GLY A 42 10.28 6.69 3.00
C GLY A 42 11.44 7.69 3.09
N ALA A 43 12.39 7.44 3.98
CA ALA A 43 13.58 8.29 4.14
C ALA A 43 14.59 8.11 3.00
N GLN A 44 14.75 6.91 2.47
CA GLN A 44 15.73 6.62 1.39
C GLN A 44 15.27 7.11 0.02
N LEU A 45 13.97 7.19 -0.25
CA LEU A 45 13.45 7.76 -1.51
C LEU A 45 13.89 9.21 -1.72
N VAL A 46 13.98 9.99 -0.64
CA VAL A 46 14.42 11.40 -0.70
C VAL A 46 15.92 11.51 -1.00
N SER A 47 16.71 10.53 -0.61
CA SER A 47 18.18 10.56 -0.79
C SER A 47 18.66 10.09 -2.17
N ASN A 48 17.78 9.57 -3.04
CA ASN A 48 18.11 8.99 -4.35
C ASN A 48 19.24 7.94 -4.33
N SER A 49 19.54 7.35 -3.17
CA SER A 49 20.70 6.48 -2.98
C SER A 49 20.54 5.08 -3.59
N GLY A 50 19.41 4.79 -4.21
CA GLY A 50 19.11 3.45 -4.74
C GLY A 50 18.10 3.43 -5.88
N ILE A 51 18.24 4.35 -6.87
CA ILE A 51 17.36 4.32 -8.05
C ILE A 51 17.46 2.96 -8.76
N ASN A 52 16.31 2.36 -9.07
CA ASN A 52 16.18 1.23 -9.98
C ASN A 52 15.58 1.72 -11.31
N PRO A 53 16.41 2.12 -12.29
CA PRO A 53 15.91 2.71 -13.53
C PRO A 53 15.04 1.74 -14.33
N LEU A 54 15.30 0.45 -14.24
CA LEU A 54 14.48 -0.57 -14.92
C LEU A 54 13.05 -0.60 -14.33
N LEU A 55 12.91 -0.54 -13.01
CA LEU A 55 11.58 -0.50 -12.38
C LEU A 55 10.82 0.78 -12.75
N VAL A 56 11.51 1.93 -12.77
CA VAL A 56 10.92 3.20 -13.22
C VAL A 56 10.40 3.07 -14.65
N GLU A 57 11.23 2.55 -15.56
CA GLU A 57 10.85 2.34 -16.97
C GLU A 57 9.64 1.42 -17.12
N GLN A 58 9.59 0.33 -16.37
CA GLN A 58 8.48 -0.62 -16.43
C GLN A 58 7.17 -0.05 -15.86
N ILE A 59 7.22 0.75 -14.80
CA ILE A 59 6.03 1.44 -14.28
C ILE A 59 5.53 2.45 -15.32
N LEU A 60 6.41 3.23 -15.93
CA LEU A 60 6.05 4.17 -16.99
C LEU A 60 5.46 3.44 -18.20
N ALA A 61 6.01 2.28 -18.58
CA ALA A 61 5.48 1.46 -19.66
C ALA A 61 4.06 0.94 -19.36
N ALA A 62 3.80 0.51 -18.12
CA ALA A 62 2.45 0.11 -17.68
C ALA A 62 1.45 1.28 -17.76
N LEU A 63 1.84 2.44 -17.27
CA LEU A 63 1.00 3.65 -17.31
C LEU A 63 0.75 4.14 -18.74
N LYS A 64 1.75 4.07 -19.61
CA LYS A 64 1.59 4.39 -21.03
C LYS A 64 0.64 3.40 -21.72
N ALA A 65 0.77 2.10 -21.44
CA ALA A 65 -0.15 1.07 -21.93
C ALA A 65 -1.59 1.29 -21.44
N ALA A 66 -1.76 1.80 -20.21
CA ALA A 66 -3.07 2.21 -19.70
C ALA A 66 -3.67 3.42 -20.43
N GLY A 67 -2.84 4.26 -21.07
CA GLY A 67 -3.26 5.46 -21.79
C GLY A 67 -2.87 6.79 -21.13
N PHE A 68 -1.98 6.78 -20.15
CA PHE A 68 -1.43 8.01 -19.60
C PHE A 68 -0.36 8.60 -20.52
N GLU A 69 -0.41 9.91 -20.72
CA GLU A 69 0.53 10.68 -21.50
C GLU A 69 1.06 11.88 -20.71
N ALA A 70 2.13 12.52 -21.22
CA ALA A 70 2.68 13.71 -20.61
C ALA A 70 1.63 14.87 -20.58
N PRO A 71 1.60 15.70 -19.50
CA PRO A 71 2.44 15.59 -18.30
C PRO A 71 1.91 14.62 -17.23
N ARG A 72 0.68 14.12 -17.36
CA ARG A 72 -0.05 13.36 -16.33
C ARG A 72 0.56 12.00 -15.99
N ILE A 73 1.39 11.44 -16.85
CA ILE A 73 2.07 10.18 -16.58
C ILE A 73 2.98 10.29 -15.34
N VAL A 74 3.54 11.48 -15.09
CA VAL A 74 4.40 11.72 -13.91
C VAL A 74 3.57 11.71 -12.63
N ASP A 75 2.37 12.32 -12.66
CA ASP A 75 1.45 12.33 -11.51
C ASP A 75 0.96 10.90 -11.22
N ALA A 76 0.60 10.14 -12.26
CA ALA A 76 0.19 8.75 -12.13
C ALA A 76 1.33 7.85 -11.60
N TYR A 77 2.57 8.07 -12.08
CA TYR A 77 3.76 7.39 -11.56
C TYR A 77 3.94 7.64 -10.07
N ASN A 78 3.89 8.90 -9.64
CA ASN A 78 4.03 9.27 -8.23
C ASN A 78 2.91 8.66 -7.38
N ALA A 79 1.68 8.65 -7.88
CA ALA A 79 0.55 8.06 -7.19
C ALA A 79 0.73 6.53 -7.00
N VAL A 80 1.16 5.81 -8.05
CA VAL A 80 1.44 4.36 -7.97
C VAL A 80 2.56 4.06 -6.99
N VAL A 81 3.66 4.80 -7.03
CA VAL A 81 4.80 4.59 -6.13
C VAL A 81 4.42 4.90 -4.68
N ALA A 82 3.73 6.02 -4.45
CA ALA A 82 3.26 6.40 -3.11
C ALA A 82 2.28 5.36 -2.54
N ALA A 83 1.35 4.87 -3.39
CA ALA A 83 0.41 3.83 -3.01
C ALA A 83 1.12 2.52 -2.65
N MET A 84 2.06 2.07 -3.49
CA MET A 84 2.83 0.85 -3.27
C MET A 84 3.57 0.87 -1.93
N ILE A 85 4.25 1.97 -1.61
CA ILE A 85 5.06 2.10 -0.41
C ILE A 85 4.19 2.31 0.83
N GLY A 86 3.18 3.18 0.73
CA GLY A 86 2.40 3.64 1.87
C GLY A 86 1.71 2.52 2.64
N TYR A 87 0.95 1.67 1.94
CA TYR A 87 0.22 0.57 2.59
C TYR A 87 1.16 -0.39 3.32
N VAL A 88 2.21 -0.84 2.64
CA VAL A 88 3.13 -1.85 3.20
C VAL A 88 3.95 -1.28 4.36
N THR A 89 4.33 -0.01 4.29
CA THR A 89 5.02 0.67 5.40
C THR A 89 4.13 0.73 6.65
N LEU A 90 2.85 1.04 6.48
CA LEU A 90 1.87 1.03 7.59
C LEU A 90 1.61 -0.38 8.11
N GLU A 91 1.48 -1.37 7.23
CA GLU A 91 1.26 -2.77 7.61
C GLU A 91 2.44 -3.31 8.46
N LEU A 92 3.67 -3.01 8.06
CA LEU A 92 4.89 -3.48 8.69
C LEU A 92 5.49 -2.49 9.69
N ALA A 93 4.73 -1.47 10.09
CA ALA A 93 5.18 -0.54 11.12
C ALA A 93 5.65 -1.29 12.37
N PRO A 94 6.79 -0.90 12.96
CA PRO A 94 7.30 -1.54 14.16
C PRO A 94 6.34 -1.34 15.33
N MET A 95 6.30 -2.33 16.21
CA MET A 95 5.63 -2.19 17.50
C MET A 95 6.52 -1.33 18.41
N PRO A 96 5.95 -0.66 19.43
CA PRO A 96 6.74 0.01 20.46
C PRO A 96 7.75 -0.97 21.09
N ASP A 97 8.99 -0.50 21.31
CA ASP A 97 10.08 -1.32 21.88
C ASP A 97 9.97 -1.46 23.41
N ASP A 98 9.24 -0.56 24.07
CA ASP A 98 9.04 -0.54 25.51
C ASP A 98 7.91 -1.50 25.90
N ASP A 99 8.26 -2.66 26.42
CA ASP A 99 7.40 -3.74 26.89
C ASP A 99 6.14 -3.99 26.01
N PRO A 100 6.31 -4.67 24.86
CA PRO A 100 5.24 -4.85 23.86
C PRO A 100 4.02 -5.59 24.40
N VAL A 101 4.18 -6.40 25.48
CA VAL A 101 3.09 -7.20 26.06
C VAL A 101 2.18 -6.32 26.90
N ASP A 102 2.74 -5.49 27.76
CA ASP A 102 1.97 -4.58 28.61
C ASP A 102 1.28 -3.50 27.76
N TRP A 103 2.00 -2.92 26.79
CA TRP A 103 1.41 -1.95 25.86
C TRP A 103 0.22 -2.50 25.08
N ALA A 104 0.32 -3.73 24.56
CA ALA A 104 -0.75 -4.35 23.78
C ALA A 104 -2.00 -4.59 24.63
N ALA A 105 -1.82 -5.09 25.87
CA ALA A 105 -2.92 -5.32 26.79
C ALA A 105 -3.60 -4.00 27.22
N GLU A 106 -2.81 -2.98 27.56
CA GLU A 106 -3.33 -1.67 27.91
C GLU A 106 -4.08 -0.99 26.75
N LEU A 107 -3.60 -1.14 25.51
CA LEU A 107 -4.29 -0.61 24.34
C LEU A 107 -5.62 -1.33 24.14
N GLU A 108 -5.64 -2.65 24.20
CA GLU A 108 -6.85 -3.45 24.06
C GLU A 108 -7.88 -3.08 25.11
N ASP A 109 -7.48 -3.01 26.39
CA ASP A 109 -8.37 -2.64 27.49
C ASP A 109 -8.96 -1.23 27.33
N ARG A 110 -8.15 -0.25 26.93
CA ARG A 110 -8.62 1.12 26.66
C ARG A 110 -9.65 1.16 25.53
N VAL A 111 -9.40 0.42 24.44
CA VAL A 111 -10.33 0.42 23.32
C VAL A 111 -11.63 -0.29 23.66
N ARG A 112 -11.58 -1.39 24.45
CA ARG A 112 -12.78 -2.12 24.90
C ARG A 112 -13.59 -1.34 25.95
N ALA A 113 -12.97 -0.41 26.68
CA ALA A 113 -13.64 0.44 27.67
C ALA A 113 -14.30 1.69 27.07
N LEU A 114 -14.26 1.90 25.75
CA LEU A 114 -14.87 3.04 25.10
C LEU A 114 -16.41 3.00 25.24
N PRO A 115 -17.06 4.15 25.61
CA PRO A 115 -18.50 4.21 25.74
C PRO A 115 -19.19 4.11 24.37
N ALA A 116 -20.16 3.20 24.25
CA ALA A 116 -20.90 2.99 23.00
C ALA A 116 -21.76 4.21 22.60
N GLU A 117 -22.14 5.05 23.55
CA GLU A 117 -22.89 6.31 23.31
C GLU A 117 -22.05 7.34 22.52
N ASP A 118 -20.73 7.38 22.76
CA ASP A 118 -19.81 8.31 22.08
C ASP A 118 -19.21 7.69 20.81
N TYR A 119 -19.04 6.36 20.77
CA TYR A 119 -18.35 5.63 19.71
C TYR A 119 -19.15 4.43 19.18
N PRO A 120 -20.42 4.62 18.75
CA PRO A 120 -21.32 3.51 18.43
C PRO A 120 -20.79 2.59 17.33
N LEU A 121 -20.27 3.13 16.23
CA LEU A 121 -19.75 2.32 15.11
C LEU A 121 -18.45 1.60 15.46
N LEU A 122 -17.58 2.25 16.23
CA LEU A 122 -16.34 1.61 16.68
C LEU A 122 -16.63 0.43 17.60
N VAL A 123 -17.53 0.59 18.56
CA VAL A 123 -17.90 -0.48 19.49
C VAL A 123 -18.64 -1.62 18.76
N GLU A 124 -19.58 -1.29 17.87
CA GLU A 124 -20.29 -2.28 17.04
C GLU A 124 -19.34 -3.15 16.21
N HIS A 125 -18.28 -2.54 15.64
CA HIS A 125 -17.37 -3.24 14.74
C HIS A 125 -16.04 -3.62 15.38
N LEU A 126 -15.87 -3.46 16.70
CA LEU A 126 -14.58 -3.61 17.37
C LEU A 126 -13.92 -4.97 17.13
N ASP A 127 -14.68 -6.06 17.23
CA ASP A 127 -14.15 -7.42 17.03
C ASP A 127 -13.69 -7.67 15.57
N LEU A 128 -14.31 -6.97 14.60
CA LEU A 128 -13.91 -7.01 13.20
C LEU A 128 -12.68 -6.16 12.93
N LEU A 129 -12.52 -5.04 13.66
CA LEU A 129 -11.42 -4.09 13.50
C LEU A 129 -10.16 -4.53 14.24
N SER A 130 -10.32 -5.23 15.36
CA SER A 130 -9.22 -5.63 16.25
C SER A 130 -8.13 -6.40 15.51
N ASN A 131 -6.92 -5.84 15.50
CA ASN A 131 -5.74 -6.33 14.76
C ASN A 131 -5.89 -6.43 13.22
N LYS A 132 -7.01 -5.96 12.66
CA LYS A 132 -7.27 -5.91 11.21
C LYS A 132 -7.39 -4.50 10.65
N ALA A 133 -7.34 -3.48 11.52
CA ALA A 133 -7.33 -2.06 11.15
C ALA A 133 -5.99 -1.43 11.57
N PHE A 134 -5.56 -0.39 10.85
CA PHE A 134 -4.26 0.27 11.13
C PHE A 134 -4.18 0.93 12.51
N ILE A 135 -5.29 1.42 13.05
CA ILE A 135 -5.32 2.16 14.32
C ILE A 135 -5.70 1.25 15.49
N VAL A 136 -6.63 0.32 15.29
CA VAL A 136 -7.07 -0.64 16.31
C VAL A 136 -6.23 -1.92 16.18
N ARG A 137 -4.94 -1.80 16.49
CA ARG A 137 -3.96 -2.84 16.21
C ARG A 137 -2.86 -2.89 17.26
N TRP A 138 -2.73 -4.05 17.90
CA TRP A 138 -1.70 -4.38 18.89
C TRP A 138 -0.87 -5.62 18.50
N GLN A 139 -1.00 -6.07 17.26
CA GLN A 139 -0.16 -7.09 16.66
C GLN A 139 0.51 -6.54 15.39
N SER A 140 1.76 -6.92 15.15
CA SER A 140 2.46 -6.51 13.93
C SER A 140 1.91 -7.22 12.69
N GLY A 141 2.09 -6.63 11.50
CA GLY A 141 1.73 -7.26 10.23
C GLY A 141 2.50 -8.53 9.90
N ARG A 142 3.56 -8.84 10.64
CA ARG A 142 4.25 -10.13 10.56
C ARG A 142 3.39 -11.26 11.12
N VAL A 143 2.69 -10.99 12.23
CA VAL A 143 1.84 -11.96 12.93
C VAL A 143 0.45 -11.99 12.33
N ASN A 144 -0.08 -10.81 12.02
CA ASN A 144 -1.42 -10.65 11.48
C ASN A 144 -1.41 -9.72 10.24
N PRO A 145 -1.13 -10.25 9.04
CA PRO A 145 -1.10 -9.47 7.81
C PRO A 145 -2.51 -8.97 7.43
N LEU A 146 -2.57 -7.75 6.93
CA LEU A 146 -3.81 -7.07 6.51
C LEU A 146 -4.17 -7.41 5.06
N THR A 147 -4.25 -8.69 4.72
CA THR A 147 -4.34 -9.17 3.33
C THR A 147 -5.59 -8.68 2.61
N GLY A 148 -6.78 -8.81 3.20
CA GLY A 148 -8.02 -8.35 2.56
C GLY A 148 -8.06 -6.84 2.31
N GLY A 149 -7.53 -6.07 3.27
CA GLY A 149 -7.38 -4.62 3.09
C GLY A 149 -6.38 -4.25 1.99
N PHE A 150 -5.28 -5.01 1.87
CA PHE A 150 -4.29 -4.81 0.81
C PHE A 150 -4.88 -5.11 -0.58
N GLU A 151 -5.60 -6.21 -0.73
CA GLU A 151 -6.24 -6.59 -1.99
C GLU A 151 -7.24 -5.52 -2.44
N LEU A 152 -8.12 -5.08 -1.54
CA LEU A 152 -9.07 -4.00 -1.82
C LEU A 152 -8.34 -2.70 -2.19
N TYR A 153 -7.26 -2.38 -1.50
CA TYR A 153 -6.47 -1.18 -1.78
C TYR A 153 -5.86 -1.21 -3.19
N VAL A 154 -5.28 -2.32 -3.61
CA VAL A 154 -4.74 -2.49 -4.97
C VAL A 154 -5.85 -2.36 -6.02
N ASP A 155 -7.02 -2.95 -5.78
CA ASP A 155 -8.19 -2.82 -6.66
C ASP A 155 -8.63 -1.36 -6.78
N MET A 156 -8.70 -0.63 -5.67
CA MET A 156 -9.03 0.80 -5.67
C MET A 156 -8.03 1.64 -6.45
N VAL A 157 -6.72 1.37 -6.34
CA VAL A 157 -5.68 2.08 -7.11
C VAL A 157 -5.88 1.85 -8.61
N ILE A 158 -6.06 0.61 -9.04
CA ILE A 158 -6.27 0.26 -10.45
C ILE A 158 -7.56 0.89 -10.99
N ALA A 159 -8.68 0.74 -10.28
CA ALA A 159 -9.95 1.34 -10.63
C ALA A 159 -9.88 2.88 -10.65
N GLY A 160 -9.12 3.48 -9.74
CA GLY A 160 -8.87 4.93 -9.72
C GLY A 160 -8.15 5.42 -10.97
N LEU A 161 -7.11 4.71 -11.42
CA LEU A 161 -6.40 5.01 -12.67
C LEU A 161 -7.34 4.91 -13.88
N GLU A 162 -8.16 3.87 -13.96
CA GLU A 162 -9.17 3.70 -15.04
C GLU A 162 -10.21 4.83 -15.03
N GLY A 163 -10.73 5.17 -13.85
CA GLY A 163 -11.71 6.24 -13.71
C GLY A 163 -11.16 7.63 -14.08
N ILE A 164 -9.86 7.87 -13.90
CA ILE A 164 -9.19 9.09 -14.36
C ILE A 164 -9.10 9.13 -15.89
N LEU A 165 -8.81 7.99 -16.52
CA LEU A 165 -8.70 7.89 -17.98
C LEU A 165 -10.05 7.98 -18.68
N SER A 166 -11.12 7.39 -18.13
CA SER A 166 -12.47 7.44 -18.72
C SER A 166 -13.04 8.86 -18.72
N ARG A 167 -12.92 9.58 -17.60
CA ARG A 167 -13.37 10.99 -17.51
C ARG A 167 -12.74 11.90 -18.56
N ARG A 168 -11.52 11.58 -19.02
CA ARG A 168 -10.83 12.34 -20.06
C ARG A 168 -11.42 12.11 -21.45
N LYS A 169 -11.87 10.88 -21.74
CA LYS A 169 -12.52 10.57 -23.02
C LYS A 169 -13.86 11.30 -23.16
N ASP A 170 -14.61 11.35 -22.04
CA ASP A 170 -15.91 12.02 -22.01
C ASP A 170 -15.77 13.55 -22.11
N GLY A 171 -14.76 14.15 -21.45
CA GLY A 171 -14.49 15.59 -21.51
C GLY A 171 -13.80 16.08 -22.79
N ALA A 172 -13.25 15.19 -23.61
CA ALA A 172 -12.70 15.52 -24.93
C ALA A 172 -13.72 15.37 -26.07
N ALA A 173 -14.89 14.77 -25.77
CA ALA A 173 -15.99 14.57 -26.72
C ALA A 173 -17.12 15.62 -26.58
N ALA A 174 -17.00 16.55 -25.60
CA ALA A 174 -17.91 17.68 -25.38
C ALA A 174 -17.27 19.00 -25.80
#